data_701a0cf9d1e8dde2325ae5cbdd5fd093
#
_entry.id   701a0cf9d1e8dde2325ae5cbdd5fd093
#
_cell.length_a   1.000
_cell.length_b   1.000
_cell.length_c   1.000
_cell.angle_alpha   90.00
_cell.angle_beta   90.00
_cell.angle_gamma   90.00
#
_symmetry.space_group_name_H-M   'P 1'
#
loop_
_entity.id
_entity.type
_entity.pdbx_description
1 polymer ?
#
loop_
_entity_poly.entity_id
_entity_poly.type
_entity_poly.pdbx_seq_one_letter_code
_entity_poly.pdbx_strand_id
1 'polypeptide(L)'
;AVECLKKAGLEKFQISIGHTGFLKGLMEEAGLNEEQEEELRELISNKNFFGVEEFIGTLEIAEDLKELFTLLGGFYDSPKQFDKIQKKAAPYKKSASALAYLKNLHEVLKLYQVERYISYELGAISDYHYYTGIIFSGYTFGTGEPIVKGGRYDKLLKYFGCLLYTSDAADE
;
A
#
# COMPACT_ATOMS: atom_id res chain seq x y z
N ALA A 1 5.29 14.58 -5.36
CA ALA A 1 6.44 13.71 -5.66
C ALA A 1 6.84 13.81 -7.15
N VAL A 2 5.96 13.44 -8.13
CA VAL A 2 6.30 13.43 -9.57
C VAL A 2 6.92 14.75 -10.03
N GLU A 3 6.26 15.88 -9.77
CA GLU A 3 6.76 17.19 -10.17
C GLU A 3 8.08 17.58 -9.48
N CYS A 4 8.29 17.18 -8.23
CA CYS A 4 9.55 17.41 -7.53
C CYS A 4 10.69 16.64 -8.18
N LEU A 5 10.47 15.36 -8.52
CA LEU A 5 11.48 14.50 -9.16
C LEU A 5 11.83 15.02 -10.55
N LYS A 6 10.84 15.46 -11.35
CA LYS A 6 11.09 16.10 -12.65
C LYS A 6 11.90 17.39 -12.51
N LYS A 7 11.53 18.26 -11.57
CA LYS A 7 12.27 19.51 -11.31
C LYS A 7 13.70 19.25 -10.79
N ALA A 8 13.93 18.12 -10.12
CA ALA A 8 15.27 17.67 -9.73
C ALA A 8 16.08 17.08 -10.90
N GLY A 9 15.54 17.07 -12.12
CA GLY A 9 16.23 16.59 -13.31
C GLY A 9 16.15 15.07 -13.53
N LEU A 10 15.28 14.37 -12.81
CA LEU A 10 15.09 12.93 -13.00
C LEU A 10 14.13 12.66 -14.16
N GLU A 11 14.64 11.99 -15.21
CA GLU A 11 13.86 11.62 -16.38
C GLU A 11 13.21 10.24 -16.25
N LYS A 12 13.91 9.30 -15.59
CA LYS A 12 13.51 7.91 -15.45
C LYS A 12 13.29 7.57 -13.97
N PHE A 13 12.05 7.49 -13.57
CA PHE A 13 11.65 7.09 -12.23
C PHE A 13 10.27 6.45 -12.24
N GLN A 14 9.98 5.67 -11.21
CA GLN A 14 8.68 5.05 -10.97
C GLN A 14 8.26 5.31 -9.54
N ILE A 15 6.99 5.60 -9.32
CA ILE A 15 6.40 5.72 -7.98
C ILE A 15 5.48 4.54 -7.77
N SER A 16 5.83 3.69 -6.81
CA SER A 16 4.98 2.61 -6.33
C SER A 16 4.04 3.16 -5.26
N ILE A 17 2.74 2.92 -5.40
CA ILE A 17 1.70 3.37 -4.47
C ILE A 17 1.01 2.15 -3.87
N GLY A 18 0.87 2.16 -2.55
CA GLY A 18 0.07 1.18 -1.82
C GLY A 18 -0.93 1.84 -0.88
N HIS A 19 -1.73 1.01 -0.24
CA HIS A 19 -2.67 1.45 0.78
C HIS A 19 -2.59 0.52 1.99
N THR A 20 -2.18 1.05 3.14
CA THR A 20 -1.98 0.28 4.38
C THR A 20 -3.21 -0.52 4.81
N GLY A 21 -4.42 -0.02 4.47
CA GLY A 21 -5.68 -0.67 4.79
C GLY A 21 -5.92 -1.98 4.05
N PHE A 22 -5.24 -2.25 2.93
CA PHE A 22 -5.43 -3.49 2.20
C PHE A 22 -4.89 -4.68 3.00
N LEU A 23 -3.60 -4.67 3.30
CA LEU A 23 -2.94 -5.72 4.10
C LEU A 23 -3.53 -5.80 5.51
N LYS A 24 -3.70 -4.65 6.18
CA LYS A 24 -4.29 -4.60 7.51
C LYS A 24 -5.67 -5.24 7.55
N GLY A 25 -6.49 -5.02 6.52
CA GLY A 25 -7.80 -5.67 6.41
C GLY A 25 -7.70 -7.18 6.27
N LEU A 26 -6.74 -7.70 5.48
CA LEU A 26 -6.52 -9.14 5.35
C LEU A 26 -6.06 -9.77 6.66
N MET A 27 -5.13 -9.13 7.40
CA MET A 27 -4.62 -9.64 8.67
C MET A 27 -5.71 -9.70 9.75
N GLU A 28 -6.56 -8.66 9.84
CA GLU A 28 -7.70 -8.65 10.75
C GLU A 28 -8.74 -9.74 10.43
N GLU A 29 -9.04 -9.96 9.16
CA GLU A 29 -9.98 -11.01 8.73
C GLU A 29 -9.40 -12.42 8.93
N ALA A 30 -8.08 -12.56 8.81
CA ALA A 30 -7.38 -13.82 9.11
C ALA A 30 -7.33 -14.12 10.62
N GLY A 31 -7.63 -13.13 11.48
CA GLY A 31 -7.61 -13.27 12.92
C GLY A 31 -6.20 -13.53 13.46
N LEU A 32 -5.17 -12.97 12.84
CA LEU A 32 -3.78 -13.15 13.25
C LEU A 32 -3.55 -12.53 14.64
N ASN A 33 -2.76 -13.20 15.46
CA ASN A 33 -2.24 -12.63 16.68
C ASN A 33 -1.03 -11.72 16.40
N GLU A 34 -0.55 -10.98 17.43
CA GLU A 34 0.54 -10.01 17.28
C GLU A 34 1.83 -10.63 16.72
N GLU A 35 2.19 -11.85 17.16
CA GLU A 35 3.39 -12.56 16.71
C GLU A 35 3.28 -12.96 15.23
N GLN A 36 2.12 -13.46 14.82
CA GLN A 36 1.83 -13.81 13.43
C GLN A 36 1.79 -12.59 12.52
N GLU A 37 1.23 -11.47 13.00
CA GLU A 37 1.25 -10.21 12.26
C GLU A 37 2.68 -9.70 12.02
N GLU A 38 3.54 -9.77 13.04
CA GLU A 38 4.92 -9.32 12.94
C GLU A 38 5.74 -10.21 12.00
N GLU A 39 5.62 -11.53 12.11
CA GLU A 39 6.25 -12.48 11.20
C GLU A 39 5.84 -12.22 9.74
N LEU A 40 4.55 -12.06 9.49
CA LEU A 40 4.04 -11.75 8.16
C LEU A 40 4.56 -10.41 7.63
N ARG A 41 4.64 -9.38 8.48
CA ARG A 41 5.20 -8.07 8.12
C ARG A 41 6.68 -8.18 7.76
N GLU A 42 7.46 -8.95 8.52
CA GLU A 42 8.87 -9.17 8.25
C GLU A 42 9.07 -9.87 6.90
N LEU A 43 8.31 -10.92 6.63
CA LEU A 43 8.34 -11.63 5.34
C LEU A 43 8.05 -10.68 4.15
N ILE A 44 7.02 -9.84 4.27
CA ILE A 44 6.64 -8.90 3.21
C ILE A 44 7.68 -7.77 3.08
N SER A 45 8.20 -7.24 4.19
CA SER A 45 9.24 -6.21 4.18
C SER A 45 10.51 -6.68 3.47
N ASN A 46 10.88 -7.94 3.70
CA ASN A 46 12.02 -8.60 3.05
C ASN A 46 11.70 -9.08 1.62
N LYS A 47 10.49 -8.80 1.09
CA LYS A 47 10.02 -9.27 -0.22
C LYS A 47 10.08 -10.79 -0.39
N ASN A 48 10.01 -11.52 0.71
CA ASN A 48 10.00 -12.98 0.75
C ASN A 48 8.56 -13.51 0.55
N PHE A 49 8.02 -13.36 -0.65
CA PHE A 49 6.65 -13.77 -0.94
C PHE A 49 6.45 -15.28 -0.97
N PHE A 50 7.52 -16.05 -1.19
CA PHE A 50 7.46 -17.49 -1.02
C PHE A 50 7.22 -17.86 0.46
N GLY A 51 7.95 -17.22 1.38
CA GLY A 51 7.72 -17.38 2.82
C GLY A 51 6.31 -16.92 3.24
N VAL A 52 5.76 -15.89 2.61
CA VAL A 52 4.36 -15.47 2.83
C VAL A 52 3.40 -16.61 2.45
N GLU A 53 3.58 -17.24 1.29
CA GLU A 53 2.73 -18.36 0.85
C GLU A 53 2.83 -19.55 1.80
N GLU A 54 4.04 -19.92 2.22
CA GLU A 54 4.25 -21.01 3.20
C GLU A 54 3.57 -20.68 4.52
N PHE A 55 3.80 -19.48 5.08
CA PHE A 55 3.21 -19.04 6.34
C PHE A 55 1.68 -19.07 6.28
N ILE A 56 1.08 -18.46 5.26
CA ILE A 56 -0.38 -18.43 5.06
C ILE A 56 -0.95 -19.85 4.86
N GLY A 57 -0.18 -20.73 4.23
CA GLY A 57 -0.55 -22.15 4.07
C GLY A 57 -0.76 -22.90 5.39
N THR A 58 -0.05 -22.50 6.46
CA THR A 58 -0.20 -23.09 7.80
C THR A 58 -1.44 -22.63 8.55
N LEU A 59 -2.08 -21.54 8.12
CA LEU A 59 -3.23 -20.96 8.80
C LEU A 59 -4.54 -21.65 8.41
N GLU A 60 -5.42 -21.81 9.38
CA GLU A 60 -6.79 -22.31 9.18
C GLU A 60 -7.74 -21.16 8.82
N ILE A 61 -7.56 -20.57 7.64
CA ILE A 61 -8.36 -19.45 7.13
C ILE A 61 -9.01 -19.83 5.80
N ALA A 62 -10.01 -19.03 5.37
CA ALA A 62 -10.72 -19.24 4.12
C ALA A 62 -9.78 -19.20 2.90
N GLU A 63 -10.01 -20.06 1.92
CA GLU A 63 -9.11 -20.22 0.76
C GLU A 63 -9.04 -18.96 -0.11
N ASP A 64 -10.16 -18.25 -0.26
CA ASP A 64 -10.21 -16.97 -0.97
C ASP A 64 -9.37 -15.87 -0.26
N LEU A 65 -9.28 -15.93 1.07
CA LEU A 65 -8.42 -15.05 1.85
C LEU A 65 -6.93 -15.40 1.65
N LYS A 66 -6.58 -16.69 1.62
CA LYS A 66 -5.22 -17.15 1.28
C LYS A 66 -4.78 -16.65 -0.08
N GLU A 67 -5.65 -16.80 -1.10
CA GLU A 67 -5.37 -16.30 -2.44
C GLU A 67 -5.12 -14.77 -2.49
N LEU A 68 -5.77 -13.98 -1.63
CA LEU A 68 -5.52 -12.54 -1.56
C LEU A 68 -4.13 -12.23 -1.00
N PHE A 69 -3.63 -13.03 -0.06
CA PHE A 69 -2.25 -12.88 0.44
C PHE A 69 -1.20 -13.20 -0.64
N THR A 70 -1.43 -14.17 -1.51
CA THR A 70 -0.49 -14.49 -2.61
C THR A 70 -0.35 -13.35 -3.62
N LEU A 71 -1.35 -12.45 -3.70
CA LEU A 71 -1.33 -11.30 -4.60
C LEU A 71 -0.50 -10.11 -4.08
N LEU A 72 -0.01 -10.15 -2.84
CA LEU A 72 0.76 -9.06 -2.24
C LEU A 72 2.08 -8.81 -2.95
N GLY A 73 2.71 -9.84 -3.53
CA GLY A 73 3.97 -9.73 -4.29
C GLY A 73 3.82 -9.13 -5.69
N GLY A 74 2.59 -8.90 -6.14
CA GLY A 74 2.33 -8.39 -7.49
C GLY A 74 2.59 -6.89 -7.61
N PHE A 75 3.13 -6.50 -8.78
CA PHE A 75 3.18 -5.11 -9.21
C PHE A 75 2.12 -4.88 -10.28
N TYR A 76 1.36 -3.81 -10.12
CA TYR A 76 0.24 -3.51 -11.00
C TYR A 76 0.43 -2.13 -11.64
N ASP A 77 0.46 -2.07 -12.97
CA ASP A 77 0.61 -0.82 -13.72
C ASP A 77 -0.71 -0.06 -13.85
N SER A 78 -1.82 -0.74 -13.64
CA SER A 78 -3.14 -0.17 -13.80
C SER A 78 -4.17 -0.81 -12.87
N PRO A 79 -5.09 -0.01 -12.31
CA PRO A 79 -6.20 -0.52 -11.50
C PRO A 79 -7.18 -1.45 -12.24
N LYS A 80 -7.13 -1.52 -13.57
CA LYS A 80 -7.90 -2.53 -14.33
C LYS A 80 -7.51 -3.95 -13.92
N GLN A 81 -6.27 -4.15 -13.51
CA GLN A 81 -5.78 -5.43 -12.98
C GLN A 81 -6.40 -5.76 -11.61
N PHE A 82 -6.91 -4.75 -10.88
CA PHE A 82 -7.58 -4.94 -9.60
C PHE A 82 -9.01 -5.50 -9.70
N ASP A 83 -9.63 -5.51 -10.89
CA ASP A 83 -11.04 -5.91 -11.02
C ASP A 83 -11.29 -7.36 -10.55
N LYS A 84 -10.34 -8.26 -10.82
CA LYS A 84 -10.40 -9.64 -10.30
C LYS A 84 -10.16 -9.68 -8.79
N ILE A 85 -9.17 -8.91 -8.31
CA ILE A 85 -8.81 -8.82 -6.89
C ILE A 85 -9.97 -8.20 -6.10
N GLN A 86 -10.59 -7.16 -6.64
CA GLN A 86 -11.73 -6.50 -6.00
C GLN A 86 -12.94 -7.42 -5.83
N LYS A 87 -13.19 -8.30 -6.80
CA LYS A 87 -14.27 -9.30 -6.67
C LYS A 87 -13.99 -10.28 -5.53
N LYS A 88 -12.75 -10.75 -5.40
CA LYS A 88 -12.32 -11.63 -4.31
C LYS A 88 -12.31 -10.91 -2.96
N ALA A 89 -11.88 -9.66 -2.93
CA ALA A 89 -11.83 -8.84 -1.71
C ALA A 89 -13.20 -8.29 -1.29
N ALA A 90 -14.26 -8.44 -2.09
CA ALA A 90 -15.57 -7.87 -1.79
C ALA A 90 -16.15 -8.23 -0.40
N PRO A 91 -15.98 -9.47 0.13
CA PRO A 91 -16.40 -9.81 1.48
C PRO A 91 -15.61 -9.04 2.56
N TYR A 92 -14.39 -8.67 2.30
CA TYR A 92 -13.42 -8.07 3.23
C TYR A 92 -13.44 -6.55 3.13
N LYS A 93 -14.34 -5.91 3.87
CA LYS A 93 -14.71 -4.49 3.72
C LYS A 93 -13.52 -3.52 3.71
N LYS A 94 -12.53 -3.69 4.62
CA LYS A 94 -11.36 -2.81 4.70
C LYS A 94 -10.48 -2.92 3.45
N SER A 95 -10.17 -4.15 3.05
CA SER A 95 -9.37 -4.43 1.86
C SER A 95 -10.07 -3.98 0.58
N ALA A 96 -11.38 -4.22 0.47
CA ALA A 96 -12.19 -3.75 -0.65
C ALA A 96 -12.21 -2.21 -0.74
N SER A 97 -12.35 -1.51 0.39
CA SER A 97 -12.32 -0.05 0.45
C SER A 97 -10.94 0.50 0.04
N ALA A 98 -9.85 -0.13 0.46
CA ALA A 98 -8.50 0.25 0.07
C ALA A 98 -8.29 0.14 -1.45
N LEU A 99 -8.76 -0.94 -2.08
CA LEU A 99 -8.71 -1.10 -3.54
C LEU A 99 -9.55 -0.06 -4.27
N ALA A 100 -10.76 0.21 -3.78
CA ALA A 100 -11.61 1.25 -4.35
C ALA A 100 -10.96 2.64 -4.27
N TYR A 101 -10.29 2.92 -3.15
CA TYR A 101 -9.53 4.17 -2.99
C TYR A 101 -8.38 4.27 -4.00
N LEU A 102 -7.60 3.22 -4.20
CA LEU A 102 -6.53 3.20 -5.20
C LEU A 102 -7.06 3.41 -6.63
N LYS A 103 -8.23 2.86 -6.97
CA LYS A 103 -8.88 3.09 -8.26
C LYS A 103 -9.30 4.55 -8.45
N ASN A 104 -9.92 5.14 -7.44
CA ASN A 104 -10.30 6.55 -7.48
C ASN A 104 -9.06 7.47 -7.58
N LEU A 105 -8.01 7.16 -6.83
CA LEU A 105 -6.73 7.89 -6.91
C LEU A 105 -6.15 7.83 -8.34
N HIS A 106 -6.22 6.68 -9.00
CA HIS A 106 -5.73 6.56 -10.37
C HIS A 106 -6.47 7.48 -11.34
N GLU A 107 -7.79 7.59 -11.22
CA GLU A 107 -8.57 8.50 -12.07
C GLU A 107 -8.16 9.97 -11.84
N VAL A 108 -7.87 10.34 -10.59
CA VAL A 108 -7.31 11.66 -10.28
C VAL A 108 -5.92 11.85 -10.90
N LEU A 109 -5.03 10.86 -10.77
CA LEU A 109 -3.67 10.93 -11.32
C LEU A 109 -3.67 11.04 -12.86
N LYS A 110 -4.66 10.45 -13.54
CA LYS A 110 -4.88 10.62 -14.99
C LYS A 110 -5.20 12.07 -15.36
N LEU A 111 -5.98 12.78 -14.54
CA LEU A 111 -6.27 14.20 -14.80
C LEU A 111 -4.99 15.06 -14.76
N TYR A 112 -4.01 14.66 -13.95
CA TYR A 112 -2.70 15.29 -13.87
C TYR A 112 -1.69 14.75 -14.89
N GLN A 113 -2.06 13.76 -15.71
CA GLN A 113 -1.21 13.12 -16.73
C GLN A 113 0.10 12.55 -16.15
N VAL A 114 0.03 12.01 -14.94
CA VAL A 114 1.19 11.44 -14.23
C VAL A 114 1.10 9.92 -14.07
N GLU A 115 0.04 9.27 -14.53
CA GLU A 115 -0.23 7.85 -14.38
C GLU A 115 0.89 6.96 -14.95
N ARG A 116 1.59 7.41 -15.98
CA ARG A 116 2.74 6.69 -16.58
C ARG A 116 3.94 6.50 -15.64
N TYR A 117 4.00 7.29 -14.56
CA TYR A 117 5.04 7.19 -13.54
C TYR A 117 4.61 6.36 -12.36
N ILE A 118 3.40 5.80 -12.37
CA ILE A 118 2.77 5.17 -11.22
C ILE A 118 2.65 3.67 -11.46
N SER A 119 3.01 2.91 -10.44
CA SER A 119 2.66 1.50 -10.27
C SER A 119 1.97 1.30 -8.92
N TYR A 120 1.33 0.17 -8.73
CA TYR A 120 0.62 -0.16 -7.51
C TYR A 120 1.20 -1.43 -6.89
N GLU A 121 1.35 -1.43 -5.57
CA GLU A 121 1.86 -2.54 -4.79
C GLU A 121 0.91 -2.81 -3.62
N LEU A 122 0.25 -3.97 -3.64
CA LEU A 122 -0.74 -4.32 -2.61
C LEU A 122 -0.08 -4.74 -1.29
N GLY A 123 1.13 -5.28 -1.36
CA GLY A 123 1.98 -5.62 -0.21
C GLY A 123 2.85 -4.46 0.27
N ALA A 124 2.52 -3.21 -0.10
CA ALA A 124 3.27 -2.07 0.39
C ALA A 124 3.14 -1.95 1.90
N ILE A 125 4.25 -2.01 2.58
CA ILE A 125 4.39 -1.82 4.03
C ILE A 125 5.25 -0.59 4.29
N SER A 126 4.99 0.05 5.41
CA SER A 126 5.86 1.09 5.95
C SER A 126 6.42 0.64 7.28
N ASP A 127 7.70 0.90 7.48
CA ASP A 127 8.39 0.74 8.76
C ASP A 127 7.78 1.64 9.86
N TYR A 128 6.95 2.58 9.47
CA TYR A 128 6.32 3.56 10.36
C TYR A 128 4.84 3.26 10.57
N HIS A 129 4.46 2.95 11.80
CA HIS A 129 3.08 2.64 12.19
C HIS A 129 2.10 3.84 12.14
N TYR A 130 2.60 5.06 11.88
CA TYR A 130 1.78 6.26 11.84
C TYR A 130 1.04 6.49 10.51
N TYR A 131 1.37 5.75 9.44
CA TYR A 131 0.65 5.87 8.19
C TYR A 131 -0.76 5.27 8.29
N THR A 132 -1.75 6.02 7.79
CA THR A 132 -3.18 5.71 7.96
C THR A 132 -3.92 5.41 6.66
N GLY A 133 -3.24 5.49 5.53
CA GLY A 133 -3.87 5.33 4.23
C GLY A 133 -2.88 5.05 3.12
N ILE A 134 -2.83 5.95 2.13
CA ILE A 134 -1.87 5.85 1.03
C ILE A 134 -0.45 5.95 1.56
N ILE A 135 0.41 5.08 1.02
CA ILE A 135 1.87 5.16 1.12
C ILE A 135 2.46 5.07 -0.28
N PHE A 136 3.60 5.69 -0.48
CA PHE A 136 4.31 5.63 -1.75
C PHE A 136 5.81 5.63 -1.58
N SER A 137 6.49 4.99 -2.54
CA SER A 137 7.95 4.97 -2.66
C SER A 137 8.33 5.27 -4.09
N GLY A 138 9.24 6.21 -4.29
CA GLY A 138 9.76 6.55 -5.61
C GLY A 138 11.14 5.95 -5.82
N TYR A 139 11.33 5.34 -6.97
CA TYR A 139 12.56 4.65 -7.37
C TYR A 139 13.12 5.24 -8.67
N THR A 140 14.42 5.25 -8.80
CA THR A 140 15.11 5.56 -10.04
C THR A 140 16.11 4.47 -10.40
N PHE A 141 16.65 4.54 -11.60
CA PHE A 141 17.56 3.51 -12.08
C PHE A 141 18.87 3.51 -11.27
N GLY A 142 19.32 2.35 -10.83
CA GLY A 142 20.66 2.14 -10.25
C GLY A 142 20.76 2.36 -8.73
N THR A 143 19.69 2.76 -8.03
CA THR A 143 19.78 3.01 -6.58
C THR A 143 19.46 1.77 -5.73
N GLY A 144 18.62 0.86 -6.21
CA GLY A 144 18.13 -0.29 -5.41
C GLY A 144 17.22 0.10 -4.24
N GLU A 145 17.34 1.32 -3.74
CA GLU A 145 16.58 1.90 -2.64
C GLU A 145 15.67 3.03 -3.12
N PRO A 146 14.53 3.27 -2.46
CA PRO A 146 13.67 4.38 -2.81
C PRO A 146 14.33 5.72 -2.51
N ILE A 147 14.29 6.63 -3.50
CA ILE A 147 14.83 7.99 -3.37
C ILE A 147 13.85 8.96 -2.71
N VAL A 148 12.57 8.58 -2.62
CA VAL A 148 11.54 9.32 -1.90
C VAL A 148 10.52 8.35 -1.34
N LYS A 149 10.12 8.56 -0.09
CA LYS A 149 9.04 7.85 0.59
C LYS A 149 8.05 8.86 1.15
N GLY A 150 6.79 8.48 1.23
CA GLY A 150 5.79 9.29 1.87
C GLY A 150 4.45 8.59 1.99
N GLY A 151 3.50 9.26 2.63
CA GLY A 151 2.16 8.72 2.78
C GLY A 151 1.27 9.60 3.65
N ARG A 152 0.04 9.17 3.82
CA ARG A 152 -0.95 9.83 4.68
C ARG A 152 -0.75 9.43 6.13
N TYR A 153 -0.71 10.41 7.05
CA TYR A 153 -0.44 10.20 8.49
C TYR A 153 -1.33 11.06 9.38
N ASP A 154 -2.62 10.82 9.36
CA ASP A 154 -3.64 11.62 10.05
C ASP A 154 -3.48 11.71 11.58
N LYS A 155 -2.71 10.82 12.19
CA LYS A 155 -2.59 10.72 13.65
C LYS A 155 -1.20 11.09 14.20
N LEU A 156 -0.24 11.43 13.33
CA LEU A 156 1.15 11.62 13.74
C LEU A 156 1.29 12.68 14.83
N LEU A 157 0.67 13.85 14.66
CA LEU A 157 0.79 14.95 15.61
C LEU A 157 0.14 14.66 16.97
N LYS A 158 -0.84 13.74 17.02
CA LYS A 158 -1.43 13.30 18.29
C LYS A 158 -0.42 12.56 19.17
N TYR A 159 0.52 11.82 18.58
CA TYR A 159 1.59 11.16 19.33
C TYR A 159 2.54 12.15 19.98
N PHE A 160 2.65 13.36 19.43
CA PHE A 160 3.47 14.46 19.99
C PHE A 160 2.66 15.42 20.86
N GLY A 161 1.43 15.05 21.27
CA GLY A 161 0.60 15.86 22.15
C GLY A 161 -0.02 17.11 21.48
N CYS A 162 0.05 17.22 20.16
CA CYS A 162 -0.58 18.32 19.44
C CYS A 162 -2.09 18.07 19.28
N LEU A 163 -2.90 18.88 19.94
CA LEU A 163 -4.37 18.81 19.89
C LEU A 163 -4.97 19.47 18.63
N LEU A 164 -4.17 20.23 17.89
CA LEU A 164 -4.62 21.05 16.74
C LEU A 164 -4.37 20.39 15.38
N TYR A 165 -4.35 19.06 15.33
CA TYR A 165 -4.39 18.40 14.04
C TYR A 165 -5.83 18.40 13.53
N THR A 166 -6.20 19.47 12.86
CA THR A 166 -7.41 19.50 12.03
C THR A 166 -6.98 19.17 10.60
N SER A 167 -7.64 18.19 10.00
CA SER A 167 -7.55 17.89 8.56
C SER A 167 -8.02 19.08 7.71
N ASP A 168 -8.53 20.11 8.35
CA ASP A 168 -9.13 21.30 7.75
C ASP A 168 -8.10 22.28 7.15
N ALA A 169 -6.80 22.08 7.42
CA ALA A 169 -5.73 22.87 6.77
C ALA A 169 -5.46 22.47 5.31
N ALA A 170 -6.17 21.47 4.78
CA ALA A 170 -6.03 21.01 3.40
C ALA A 170 -7.23 21.40 2.51
N ASP A 171 -8.24 22.06 3.07
CA ASP A 171 -9.49 22.43 2.37
C ASP A 171 -9.58 23.94 2.08
N GLU A 172 -8.49 24.72 2.26
CA GLU A 172 -8.38 26.10 1.78
C GLU A 172 -7.47 26.24 0.56
#